data_09ec715f22af03339e7aa0b0dcb45ef4
#
_entry.id   09ec715f22af03339e7aa0b0dcb45ef4
#
_cell.length_a   1.000
_cell.length_b   1.000
_cell.length_c   1.000
_cell.angle_alpha   90.00
_cell.angle_beta   90.00
_cell.angle_gamma   90.00
#
_symmetry.space_group_name_H-M   'P 1'
#
loop_
_entity.id
_entity.type
_entity.pdbx_description
1 polymer ?
#
loop_
_entity_poly.entity_id
_entity_poly.type
_entity_poly.pdbx_seq_one_letter_code
_entity_poly.pdbx_strand_id
1 'polypeptide(L)'
;MAKITPKTLLKKSSKVIDLDDVDISKYDFSIDDLDNEKSKNHALLKKILDSSSACQVSDAFSSVSGRSGVIDGLKPMNDNKVYGKIFTAKTNTDDWGTSLMAMDNAEKGEVLFIYTYGKPASVWGELASTCAGEKGIAGTVLYGWARDMDALVDLDYPVFALDYLPNAGKALGLGEINVDLEIDDDIIKPGDFVFGDQNGVVVIPNELFHETMVATFNVKVKESHIIKELKKGRLLSEIIGLNR
;
A
#
# COMPACT_ATOMS: atom_id res chain seq x y z
N MET A 1 -11.14 21.79 31.62
CA MET A 1 -11.69 21.07 30.43
C MET A 1 -11.54 22.00 29.22
N ALA A 2 -10.50 21.82 28.42
CA ALA A 2 -10.25 22.59 27.22
C ALA A 2 -11.02 21.93 26.06
N LYS A 3 -11.90 22.69 25.39
CA LYS A 3 -12.60 22.24 24.18
C LYS A 3 -11.61 22.26 23.02
N ILE A 4 -11.31 21.09 22.47
CA ILE A 4 -10.56 20.94 21.22
C ILE A 4 -11.52 21.27 20.07
N THR A 5 -11.27 22.37 19.37
CA THR A 5 -11.99 22.73 18.15
C THR A 5 -11.34 22.02 16.97
N PRO A 6 -12.10 21.35 16.08
CA PRO A 6 -11.53 20.73 14.88
C PRO A 6 -10.94 21.81 13.97
N LYS A 7 -9.67 21.68 13.58
CA LYS A 7 -9.05 22.52 12.55
C LYS A 7 -9.77 22.25 11.22
N THR A 8 -10.44 23.28 10.71
CA THR A 8 -11.01 23.28 9.37
C THR A 8 -9.90 23.24 8.35
N LEU A 9 -9.66 22.07 7.75
CA LEU A 9 -8.77 21.92 6.61
C LEU A 9 -9.35 22.71 5.44
N LEU A 10 -8.66 23.76 5.01
CA LEU A 10 -8.94 24.50 3.79
C LEU A 10 -8.81 23.55 2.59
N LYS A 11 -9.95 23.12 2.05
CA LYS A 11 -10.02 22.41 0.77
C LYS A 11 -9.48 23.33 -0.32
N LYS A 12 -8.28 23.04 -0.85
CA LYS A 12 -7.91 23.49 -2.19
C LYS A 12 -8.91 22.85 -3.16
N SER A 13 -9.61 23.66 -3.95
CA SER A 13 -10.55 23.20 -4.97
C SER A 13 -9.79 22.57 -6.14
N SER A 14 -9.38 21.31 -6.01
CA SER A 14 -9.17 20.43 -7.17
C SER A 14 -10.54 20.14 -7.75
N LYS A 15 -10.73 20.28 -9.07
CA LYS A 15 -11.95 19.81 -9.75
C LYS A 15 -12.20 18.37 -9.28
N VAL A 16 -13.32 18.18 -8.60
CA VAL A 16 -13.72 16.83 -8.15
C VAL A 16 -14.03 16.04 -9.42
N ILE A 17 -13.14 15.12 -9.80
CA ILE A 17 -13.42 14.19 -10.88
C ILE A 17 -14.49 13.24 -10.35
N ASP A 18 -15.69 13.23 -10.94
CA ASP A 18 -16.68 12.21 -10.64
C ASP A 18 -16.29 10.93 -11.38
N LEU A 19 -16.11 9.83 -10.65
CA LEU A 19 -15.72 8.56 -11.24
C LEU A 19 -16.83 7.98 -12.13
N ASP A 20 -18.10 8.30 -11.85
CA ASP A 20 -19.25 7.82 -12.64
C ASP A 20 -19.24 8.37 -14.09
N ASP A 21 -18.56 9.51 -14.35
CA ASP A 21 -18.49 10.16 -15.66
C ASP A 21 -17.18 9.87 -16.42
N VAL A 22 -16.28 9.05 -15.87
CA VAL A 22 -14.97 8.76 -16.46
C VAL A 22 -15.05 7.61 -17.45
N ASP A 23 -14.63 7.84 -18.69
CA ASP A 23 -14.38 6.79 -19.68
C ASP A 23 -12.96 6.24 -19.47
N ILE A 24 -12.86 5.17 -18.68
CA ILE A 24 -11.59 4.56 -18.27
C ILE A 24 -10.78 4.01 -19.46
N SER A 25 -11.44 3.67 -20.57
CA SER A 25 -10.78 3.12 -21.78
C SER A 25 -9.82 4.10 -22.47
N LYS A 26 -9.88 5.39 -22.10
CA LYS A 26 -8.98 6.44 -22.62
C LYS A 26 -7.66 6.57 -21.88
N TYR A 27 -7.49 5.80 -20.81
CA TYR A 27 -6.33 5.86 -19.93
C TYR A 27 -5.49 4.59 -20.08
N ASP A 28 -4.19 4.79 -20.15
CA ASP A 28 -3.19 3.73 -20.19
C ASP A 28 -2.25 3.98 -19.03
N PHE A 29 -2.54 3.33 -17.88
CA PHE A 29 -1.84 3.56 -16.64
C PHE A 29 -0.49 2.84 -16.61
N SER A 30 0.54 3.56 -16.18
CA SER A 30 1.84 3.03 -15.80
C SER A 30 2.08 3.30 -14.32
N ILE A 31 2.87 2.46 -13.68
CA ILE A 31 3.31 2.72 -12.30
C ILE A 31 4.08 4.03 -12.18
N ASP A 32 4.82 4.42 -13.22
CA ASP A 32 5.56 5.69 -13.27
C ASP A 32 4.64 6.93 -13.31
N ASP A 33 3.34 6.76 -13.62
CA ASP A 33 2.35 7.84 -13.51
C ASP A 33 2.12 8.28 -12.05
N LEU A 34 2.50 7.46 -11.07
CA LEU A 34 2.37 7.78 -9.64
C LEU A 34 3.20 9.00 -9.24
N ASP A 35 4.41 9.10 -9.78
CA ASP A 35 5.38 10.14 -9.44
C ASP A 35 5.48 11.25 -10.51
N ASN A 36 4.76 11.09 -11.63
CA ASN A 36 4.77 12.03 -12.73
C ASN A 36 3.52 12.94 -12.73
N GLU A 37 3.53 14.02 -11.94
CA GLU A 37 2.43 15.01 -11.88
C GLU A 37 2.06 15.62 -13.24
N LYS A 38 2.94 15.55 -14.24
CA LYS A 38 2.69 16.03 -15.60
C LYS A 38 1.99 15.01 -16.48
N SER A 39 1.91 13.76 -16.06
CA SER A 39 1.18 12.73 -16.77
C SER A 39 -0.32 13.03 -16.76
N LYS A 40 -0.96 12.86 -17.91
CA LYS A 40 -2.43 12.96 -18.02
C LYS A 40 -3.17 11.96 -17.13
N ASN A 41 -2.49 10.86 -16.76
CA ASN A 41 -3.03 9.76 -15.99
C ASN A 41 -2.93 10.00 -14.48
N HIS A 42 -1.93 10.79 -14.02
CA HIS A 42 -1.58 10.97 -12.60
C HIS A 42 -2.78 11.31 -11.71
N ALA A 43 -3.54 12.36 -12.11
CA ALA A 43 -4.65 12.84 -11.27
C ALA A 43 -5.77 11.81 -11.12
N LEU A 44 -6.09 11.05 -12.17
CA LEU A 44 -7.10 10.00 -12.09
C LEU A 44 -6.57 8.77 -11.34
N LEU A 45 -5.36 8.32 -11.63
CA LEU A 45 -4.72 7.19 -10.95
C LEU A 45 -4.66 7.45 -9.44
N LYS A 46 -4.15 8.61 -9.05
CA LYS A 46 -4.09 9.01 -7.64
C LYS A 46 -5.48 9.00 -7.00
N LYS A 47 -6.50 9.53 -7.68
CA LYS A 47 -7.87 9.52 -7.16
C LYS A 47 -8.43 8.10 -7.00
N ILE A 48 -8.16 7.20 -7.96
CA ILE A 48 -8.55 5.80 -7.85
C ILE A 48 -7.92 5.21 -6.58
N LEU A 49 -6.61 5.34 -6.39
CA LEU A 49 -5.86 4.76 -5.28
C LEU A 49 -6.24 5.38 -3.92
N ASP A 50 -6.30 6.71 -3.82
CA ASP A 50 -6.69 7.40 -2.58
C ASP A 50 -8.07 6.97 -2.08
N SER A 51 -9.00 6.70 -3.00
CA SER A 51 -10.36 6.32 -2.68
C SER A 51 -10.61 4.82 -2.63
N SER A 52 -9.64 3.96 -2.99
CA SER A 52 -9.77 2.49 -2.96
C SER A 52 -9.39 1.93 -1.59
N SER A 53 -9.81 0.69 -1.35
CA SER A 53 -9.34 -0.16 -0.26
C SER A 53 -8.52 -1.33 -0.79
N ALA A 54 -7.72 -1.97 0.09
CA ALA A 54 -6.99 -3.19 -0.24
C ALA A 54 -7.94 -4.32 -0.69
N CYS A 55 -9.17 -4.38 -0.15
CA CYS A 55 -10.19 -5.31 -0.59
C CYS A 55 -10.55 -5.10 -2.07
N GLN A 56 -10.82 -3.85 -2.47
CA GLN A 56 -11.17 -3.53 -3.86
C GLN A 56 -10.02 -3.81 -4.83
N VAL A 57 -8.78 -3.52 -4.41
CA VAL A 57 -7.56 -3.80 -5.20
C VAL A 57 -7.36 -5.31 -5.34
N SER A 58 -7.53 -6.09 -4.27
CA SER A 58 -7.44 -7.56 -4.29
C SER A 58 -8.52 -8.19 -5.18
N ASP A 59 -9.78 -7.74 -5.08
CA ASP A 59 -10.87 -8.21 -5.94
C ASP A 59 -10.59 -7.92 -7.42
N ALA A 60 -10.09 -6.72 -7.69
CA ALA A 60 -9.69 -6.32 -9.04
C ALA A 60 -8.55 -7.19 -9.57
N PHE A 61 -7.47 -7.37 -8.80
CA PHE A 61 -6.34 -8.20 -9.19
C PHE A 61 -6.75 -9.66 -9.38
N SER A 62 -7.63 -10.17 -8.50
CA SER A 62 -8.18 -11.53 -8.64
C SER A 62 -8.96 -11.72 -9.94
N SER A 63 -9.70 -10.70 -10.39
CA SER A 63 -10.42 -10.75 -11.67
C SER A 63 -9.50 -10.76 -12.90
N VAL A 64 -8.29 -10.21 -12.78
CA VAL A 64 -7.28 -10.11 -13.85
C VAL A 64 -6.40 -11.36 -13.88
N SER A 65 -5.92 -11.80 -12.71
CA SER A 65 -4.86 -12.82 -12.59
C SER A 65 -5.32 -14.19 -12.06
N GLY A 66 -6.51 -14.24 -11.47
CA GLY A 66 -6.98 -15.42 -10.71
C GLY A 66 -6.36 -15.55 -9.30
N ARG A 67 -5.53 -14.59 -8.86
CA ARG A 67 -4.85 -14.57 -7.56
C ARG A 67 -5.26 -13.34 -6.75
N SER A 68 -5.26 -13.43 -5.42
CA SER A 68 -5.66 -12.31 -4.55
C SER A 68 -4.60 -11.21 -4.45
N GLY A 69 -3.32 -11.55 -4.61
CA GLY A 69 -2.18 -10.67 -4.37
C GLY A 69 -1.95 -10.30 -2.90
N VAL A 70 -2.75 -10.86 -1.99
CA VAL A 70 -2.61 -10.60 -0.55
C VAL A 70 -1.35 -11.26 -0.02
N ILE A 71 -0.55 -10.50 0.72
CA ILE A 71 0.59 -11.03 1.47
C ILE A 71 0.13 -11.29 2.90
N ASP A 72 0.04 -12.58 3.24
CA ASP A 72 -0.54 -13.02 4.50
C ASP A 72 0.25 -12.55 5.73
N GLY A 73 -0.48 -12.32 6.82
CA GLY A 73 0.09 -11.98 8.13
C GLY A 73 0.48 -10.51 8.32
N LEU A 74 0.62 -9.73 7.25
CA LEU A 74 0.96 -8.31 7.34
C LEU A 74 -0.20 -7.49 7.92
N LYS A 75 0.12 -6.67 8.92
CA LYS A 75 -0.84 -5.79 9.62
C LYS A 75 -0.34 -4.34 9.60
N PRO A 76 -1.24 -3.36 9.52
CA PRO A 76 -0.87 -1.96 9.70
C PRO A 76 -0.42 -1.72 11.14
N MET A 77 0.66 -0.97 11.31
CA MET A 77 1.15 -0.52 12.63
C MET A 77 0.56 0.83 13.02
N ASN A 78 -0.12 1.50 12.09
CA ASN A 78 -0.88 2.74 12.28
C ASN A 78 -2.03 2.83 11.28
N ASP A 79 -2.81 3.94 11.31
CA ASP A 79 -4.00 4.10 10.47
C ASP A 79 -3.69 4.62 9.04
N ASN A 80 -2.43 4.70 8.67
CA ASN A 80 -2.02 5.25 7.38
C ASN A 80 -2.14 4.22 6.25
N LYS A 81 -2.50 4.70 5.07
CA LYS A 81 -2.52 3.94 3.82
C LYS A 81 -1.19 4.11 3.11
N VAL A 82 -0.74 3.06 2.43
CA VAL A 82 0.43 3.08 1.55
C VAL A 82 0.09 2.58 0.17
N TYR A 83 0.68 3.18 -0.84
CA TYR A 83 0.78 2.62 -2.19
C TYR A 83 1.97 3.21 -2.92
N GLY A 84 2.56 2.44 -3.82
CA GLY A 84 3.71 2.88 -4.60
C GLY A 84 4.47 1.74 -5.26
N LYS A 85 5.51 2.11 -5.99
CA LYS A 85 6.47 1.19 -6.56
C LYS A 85 7.36 0.61 -5.46
N ILE A 86 7.61 -0.69 -5.51
CA ILE A 86 8.39 -1.41 -4.50
C ILE A 86 9.88 -1.25 -4.74
N PHE A 87 10.62 -0.89 -3.68
CA PHE A 87 12.06 -1.11 -3.54
C PHE A 87 12.29 -2.23 -2.51
N THR A 88 12.97 -3.31 -2.90
CA THR A 88 13.09 -4.51 -2.07
C THR A 88 14.37 -4.56 -1.24
N ALA A 89 14.28 -5.23 -0.08
CA ALA A 89 15.43 -5.63 0.73
C ALA A 89 15.21 -7.02 1.34
N LYS A 90 16.29 -7.79 1.47
CA LYS A 90 16.30 -9.11 2.10
C LYS A 90 17.43 -9.17 3.11
N THR A 91 17.10 -9.47 4.37
CA THR A 91 18.10 -9.50 5.44
C THR A 91 17.78 -10.50 6.53
N ASN A 92 18.81 -10.87 7.31
CA ASN A 92 18.57 -11.58 8.57
C ASN A 92 18.05 -10.62 9.63
N THR A 93 17.20 -11.09 10.52
CA THR A 93 16.66 -10.31 11.64
C THR A 93 17.74 -9.78 12.61
N ASP A 94 18.94 -10.36 12.60
CA ASP A 94 20.09 -9.84 13.34
C ASP A 94 20.74 -8.59 12.69
N ASP A 95 20.29 -8.18 11.50
CA ASP A 95 20.85 -7.09 10.72
C ASP A 95 19.80 -6.07 10.28
N TRP A 96 19.65 -4.99 11.05
CA TRP A 96 18.84 -3.85 10.64
C TRP A 96 19.59 -2.86 9.72
N GLY A 97 20.92 -3.01 9.57
CA GLY A 97 21.73 -2.13 8.71
C GLY A 97 21.30 -2.22 7.25
N THR A 98 20.92 -3.41 6.75
CA THR A 98 20.41 -3.58 5.39
C THR A 98 19.12 -2.80 5.15
N SER A 99 18.23 -2.69 6.14
CA SER A 99 17.01 -1.86 6.03
C SER A 99 17.35 -0.38 5.80
N LEU A 100 18.41 0.13 6.45
CA LEU A 100 18.89 1.50 6.23
C LEU A 100 19.53 1.64 4.84
N MET A 101 20.32 0.65 4.39
CA MET A 101 20.88 0.67 3.03
C MET A 101 19.77 0.73 1.98
N ALA A 102 18.69 -0.05 2.16
CA ALA A 102 17.53 0.01 1.28
C ALA A 102 16.89 1.42 1.28
N MET A 103 16.67 1.98 2.47
CA MET A 103 16.14 3.34 2.63
C MET A 103 17.05 4.39 1.94
N ASP A 104 18.38 4.26 2.06
CA ASP A 104 19.31 5.20 1.44
C ASP A 104 19.31 5.15 -0.10
N ASN A 105 19.00 3.99 -0.68
CA ASN A 105 19.00 3.76 -2.12
C ASN A 105 17.63 3.91 -2.79
N ALA A 106 16.53 3.76 -2.05
CA ALA A 106 15.18 3.95 -2.59
C ALA A 106 14.94 5.41 -2.99
N GLU A 107 14.11 5.62 -4.01
CA GLU A 107 13.72 6.93 -4.49
C GLU A 107 12.49 7.48 -3.73
N LYS A 108 12.29 8.79 -3.82
CA LYS A 108 11.08 9.43 -3.27
C LYS A 108 9.83 8.84 -3.94
N GLY A 109 8.82 8.52 -3.13
CA GLY A 109 7.55 7.92 -3.60
C GLY A 109 7.58 6.39 -3.62
N GLU A 110 8.75 5.75 -3.58
CA GLU A 110 8.84 4.31 -3.48
C GLU A 110 8.41 3.80 -2.09
N VAL A 111 7.99 2.55 -2.04
CA VAL A 111 7.66 1.81 -0.82
C VAL A 111 8.76 0.78 -0.55
N LEU A 112 9.35 0.82 0.63
CA LEU A 112 10.30 -0.21 1.04
C LEU A 112 9.56 -1.51 1.34
N PHE A 113 9.91 -2.59 0.64
CA PHE A 113 9.44 -3.93 0.98
C PHE A 113 10.63 -4.75 1.52
N ILE A 114 10.62 -4.99 2.83
CA ILE A 114 11.72 -5.62 3.55
C ILE A 114 11.30 -7.03 3.96
N TYR A 115 11.97 -8.04 3.45
CA TYR A 115 11.82 -9.43 3.85
C TYR A 115 12.89 -9.82 4.85
N THR A 116 12.49 -10.42 5.97
CA THR A 116 13.43 -10.87 6.98
C THR A 116 13.33 -12.38 7.22
N TYR A 117 14.46 -12.99 7.51
CA TYR A 117 14.57 -14.39 7.90
C TYR A 117 15.42 -14.54 9.16
N GLY A 118 15.28 -15.65 9.86
CA GLY A 118 15.99 -15.93 11.10
C GLY A 118 15.08 -15.94 12.33
N LYS A 119 15.66 -15.76 13.52
CA LYS A 119 14.89 -15.70 14.78
C LYS A 119 14.24 -14.33 14.92
N PRO A 120 13.02 -14.25 15.48
CA PRO A 120 12.32 -12.97 15.61
C PRO A 120 13.14 -11.89 16.32
N ALA A 121 13.44 -10.81 15.60
CA ALA A 121 14.02 -9.57 16.09
C ALA A 121 13.64 -8.41 15.15
N SER A 122 13.56 -7.19 15.69
CA SER A 122 13.11 -6.02 14.95
C SER A 122 14.23 -5.43 14.10
N VAL A 123 13.90 -5.13 12.84
CA VAL A 123 14.80 -4.46 11.88
C VAL A 123 14.31 -3.05 11.51
N TRP A 124 13.19 -2.60 12.06
CA TRP A 124 12.55 -1.32 11.78
C TRP A 124 11.90 -0.74 13.02
N GLY A 125 11.86 0.60 13.13
CA GLY A 125 11.23 1.31 14.27
C GLY A 125 11.14 2.81 14.01
N GLU A 126 10.95 3.61 15.09
CA GLU A 126 10.72 5.05 15.06
C GLU A 126 11.76 5.82 14.24
N LEU A 127 13.06 5.64 14.54
CA LEU A 127 14.13 6.41 13.91
C LEU A 127 14.21 6.16 12.39
N ALA A 128 14.04 4.90 11.97
CA ALA A 128 14.03 4.54 10.55
C ALA A 128 12.80 5.11 9.85
N SER A 129 11.61 5.02 10.48
CA SER A 129 10.36 5.58 9.93
C SER A 129 10.43 7.10 9.79
N THR A 130 10.96 7.80 10.78
CA THR A 130 11.15 9.26 10.75
C THR A 130 12.10 9.66 9.60
N CYS A 131 13.23 8.96 9.48
CA CYS A 131 14.21 9.23 8.42
C CYS A 131 13.63 8.95 7.02
N ALA A 132 12.91 7.84 6.85
CA ALA A 132 12.28 7.48 5.58
C ALA A 132 11.20 8.50 5.18
N GLY A 133 10.39 8.97 6.13
CA GLY A 133 9.40 10.01 5.91
C GLY A 133 10.02 11.34 5.47
N GLU A 134 11.10 11.79 6.11
CA GLU A 134 11.86 13.00 5.72
C GLU A 134 12.49 12.86 4.33
N LYS A 135 12.90 11.66 3.94
CA LYS A 135 13.39 11.37 2.58
C LYS A 135 12.27 11.35 1.55
N GLY A 136 11.02 11.23 1.97
CA GLY A 136 9.84 11.15 1.11
C GLY A 136 9.56 9.75 0.58
N ILE A 137 10.06 8.70 1.23
CA ILE A 137 9.65 7.31 1.01
C ILE A 137 8.17 7.21 1.39
N ALA A 138 7.36 6.53 0.55
CA ALA A 138 5.92 6.51 0.72
C ALA A 138 5.45 5.64 1.91
N GLY A 139 6.25 4.66 2.32
CA GLY A 139 5.96 3.79 3.46
C GLY A 139 6.88 2.59 3.52
N THR A 140 6.72 1.76 4.56
CA THR A 140 7.47 0.52 4.74
C THR A 140 6.53 -0.66 4.95
N VAL A 141 6.71 -1.69 4.15
CA VAL A 141 6.11 -3.01 4.32
C VAL A 141 7.21 -3.96 4.78
N LEU A 142 7.07 -4.49 5.97
CA LEU A 142 8.07 -5.32 6.62
C LEU A 142 7.53 -6.75 6.80
N TYR A 143 7.94 -7.67 5.96
CA TYR A 143 7.70 -9.08 6.23
C TYR A 143 8.67 -9.56 7.32
N GLY A 144 8.40 -9.12 8.54
CA GLY A 144 9.25 -9.21 9.70
C GLY A 144 8.67 -8.46 10.90
N TRP A 145 9.54 -8.05 11.84
CA TRP A 145 9.15 -7.44 13.10
C TRP A 145 9.60 -5.98 13.22
N ALA A 146 8.67 -5.14 13.66
CA ALA A 146 8.94 -3.74 14.01
C ALA A 146 9.18 -3.60 15.53
N ARG A 147 9.51 -2.38 15.97
CA ARG A 147 9.55 -1.97 17.39
C ARG A 147 9.07 -0.52 17.52
N ASP A 148 9.10 0.01 18.75
CA ASP A 148 8.74 1.40 19.08
C ASP A 148 7.27 1.71 18.70
N MET A 149 6.33 0.79 19.02
CA MET A 149 4.93 0.86 18.60
C MET A 149 4.21 2.11 19.10
N ASP A 150 4.55 2.59 20.30
CA ASP A 150 4.02 3.82 20.88
C ASP A 150 4.34 5.06 20.02
N ALA A 151 5.52 5.09 19.40
CA ALA A 151 5.89 6.14 18.46
C ALA A 151 5.31 5.89 17.06
N LEU A 152 5.34 4.65 16.54
CA LEU A 152 4.84 4.33 15.20
C LEU A 152 3.36 4.65 15.01
N VAL A 153 2.54 4.48 16.05
CA VAL A 153 1.10 4.80 16.02
C VAL A 153 0.85 6.29 15.76
N ASP A 154 1.71 7.17 16.29
CA ASP A 154 1.56 8.61 16.20
C ASP A 154 2.26 9.23 14.96
N LEU A 155 3.10 8.45 14.26
CA LEU A 155 3.79 8.92 13.05
C LEU A 155 2.85 8.97 11.84
N ASP A 156 2.95 10.07 11.07
CA ASP A 156 2.31 10.18 9.75
C ASP A 156 3.19 9.50 8.66
N TYR A 157 3.59 8.25 8.93
CA TYR A 157 4.37 7.42 8.02
C TYR A 157 3.85 5.99 8.05
N PRO A 158 3.39 5.43 6.92
CA PRO A 158 2.80 4.10 6.88
C PRO A 158 3.84 3.00 7.18
N VAL A 159 3.52 2.14 8.14
CA VAL A 159 4.30 0.94 8.44
C VAL A 159 3.38 -0.26 8.52
N PHE A 160 3.73 -1.33 7.83
CA PHE A 160 3.07 -2.64 7.90
C PHE A 160 4.09 -3.69 8.33
N ALA A 161 3.74 -4.58 9.23
CA ALA A 161 4.62 -5.63 9.71
C ALA A 161 3.85 -6.90 10.07
N LEU A 162 4.56 -8.03 10.23
CA LEU A 162 3.96 -9.26 10.77
C LEU A 162 3.59 -9.07 12.23
N ASP A 163 4.48 -8.44 13.03
CA ASP A 163 4.29 -8.18 14.45
C ASP A 163 5.37 -7.21 14.96
N TYR A 164 5.46 -6.99 16.26
CA TYR A 164 6.46 -6.13 16.88
C TYR A 164 7.13 -6.79 18.09
N LEU A 165 8.42 -6.48 18.29
CA LEU A 165 9.26 -7.01 19.38
C LEU A 165 10.22 -5.93 19.86
N PRO A 166 10.58 -5.89 21.16
CA PRO A 166 11.49 -4.86 21.69
C PRO A 166 12.97 -5.10 21.34
N ASN A 167 13.38 -6.35 21.06
CA ASN A 167 14.76 -6.69 20.75
C ASN A 167 15.09 -6.37 19.29
N ALA A 168 16.34 -6.01 19.04
CA ALA A 168 16.88 -5.77 17.70
C ALA A 168 18.26 -6.39 17.55
N GLY A 169 18.67 -6.62 16.32
CA GLY A 169 20.02 -7.03 15.98
C GLY A 169 21.02 -5.86 15.94
N LYS A 170 21.92 -5.84 14.96
CA LYS A 170 22.99 -4.87 14.76
C LYS A 170 22.91 -4.20 13.39
N ALA A 171 23.60 -3.07 13.22
CA ALA A 171 23.73 -2.43 11.92
C ALA A 171 24.90 -3.07 11.13
N LEU A 172 24.65 -4.23 10.50
CA LEU A 172 25.71 -4.96 9.79
C LEU A 172 25.76 -4.64 8.28
N GLY A 173 24.62 -4.48 7.63
CA GLY A 173 24.50 -4.23 6.20
C GLY A 173 24.98 -5.42 5.35
N LEU A 174 24.69 -6.65 5.79
CA LEU A 174 25.14 -7.89 5.15
C LEU A 174 24.08 -8.55 4.27
N GLY A 175 22.87 -8.00 4.24
CA GLY A 175 21.78 -8.48 3.38
C GLY A 175 21.88 -7.94 1.95
N GLU A 176 20.80 -8.09 1.22
CA GLU A 176 20.70 -7.75 -0.19
C GLU A 176 19.60 -6.69 -0.39
N ILE A 177 19.79 -5.76 -1.32
CA ILE A 177 18.81 -4.76 -1.73
C ILE A 177 18.55 -4.86 -3.23
N ASN A 178 17.37 -4.44 -3.64
CA ASN A 178 16.93 -4.44 -5.05
C ASN A 178 17.01 -5.84 -5.69
N VAL A 179 16.56 -6.86 -4.96
CA VAL A 179 16.53 -8.27 -5.35
C VAL A 179 15.12 -8.83 -5.28
N ASP A 180 14.87 -9.91 -5.99
CA ASP A 180 13.60 -10.65 -5.90
C ASP A 180 13.44 -11.27 -4.50
N LEU A 181 12.23 -11.18 -3.96
CA LEU A 181 11.86 -11.75 -2.66
C LEU A 181 10.92 -12.94 -2.89
N GLU A 182 11.30 -14.09 -2.37
CA GLU A 182 10.46 -15.28 -2.35
C GLU A 182 9.76 -15.34 -0.98
N ILE A 183 8.44 -15.18 -0.96
CA ILE A 183 7.60 -15.20 0.24
C ILE A 183 6.48 -16.20 0.00
N ASP A 184 6.52 -17.35 0.67
CA ASP A 184 5.60 -18.47 0.46
C ASP A 184 5.53 -18.86 -1.04
N ASP A 185 4.38 -18.73 -1.69
CA ASP A 185 4.18 -19.04 -3.11
C ASP A 185 4.32 -17.78 -4.02
N ASP A 186 4.68 -16.64 -3.46
CA ASP A 186 4.77 -15.37 -4.16
C ASP A 186 6.22 -14.94 -4.41
N ILE A 187 6.48 -14.35 -5.58
CA ILE A 187 7.74 -13.67 -5.89
C ILE A 187 7.41 -12.19 -6.04
N ILE A 188 8.00 -11.37 -5.17
CA ILE A 188 7.90 -9.92 -5.19
C ILE A 188 9.18 -9.36 -5.79
N LYS A 189 9.05 -8.56 -6.85
CA LYS A 189 10.20 -8.00 -7.55
C LYS A 189 10.36 -6.50 -7.28
N PRO A 190 11.60 -5.99 -7.35
CA PRO A 190 11.80 -4.55 -7.46
C PRO A 190 10.97 -3.98 -8.62
N GLY A 191 10.25 -2.90 -8.37
CA GLY A 191 9.40 -2.27 -9.38
C GLY A 191 7.96 -2.78 -9.43
N ASP A 192 7.60 -3.83 -8.70
CA ASP A 192 6.20 -4.22 -8.50
C ASP A 192 5.43 -3.13 -7.74
N PHE A 193 4.11 -3.19 -7.78
CA PHE A 193 3.24 -2.26 -7.07
C PHE A 193 2.73 -2.87 -5.76
N VAL A 194 2.68 -2.06 -4.71
CA VAL A 194 2.05 -2.43 -3.44
C VAL A 194 0.95 -1.46 -3.07
N PHE A 195 -0.10 -2.00 -2.46
CA PHE A 195 -1.17 -1.24 -1.82
C PHE A 195 -1.44 -1.82 -0.43
N GLY A 196 -1.48 -0.97 0.59
CA GLY A 196 -1.77 -1.37 1.96
C GLY A 196 -2.71 -0.40 2.66
N ASP A 197 -3.65 -0.93 3.43
CA ASP A 197 -4.53 -0.18 4.34
C ASP A 197 -4.89 -1.04 5.56
N GLN A 198 -5.90 -0.64 6.33
CA GLN A 198 -6.37 -1.36 7.53
C GLN A 198 -6.78 -2.82 7.28
N ASN A 199 -7.02 -3.23 6.03
CA ASN A 199 -7.40 -4.61 5.68
C ASN A 199 -6.19 -5.51 5.38
N GLY A 200 -4.98 -4.95 5.23
CA GLY A 200 -3.76 -5.67 4.89
C GLY A 200 -3.03 -5.13 3.68
N VAL A 201 -2.18 -5.94 3.09
CA VAL A 201 -1.29 -5.57 1.98
C VAL A 201 -1.54 -6.44 0.76
N VAL A 202 -1.61 -5.81 -0.41
CA VAL A 202 -1.74 -6.46 -1.73
C VAL A 202 -0.55 -6.06 -2.59
N VAL A 203 0.09 -7.03 -3.23
CA VAL A 203 1.17 -6.82 -4.20
C VAL A 203 0.69 -7.20 -5.60
N ILE A 204 1.03 -6.37 -6.57
CA ILE A 204 0.65 -6.53 -7.97
C ILE A 204 1.91 -6.48 -8.81
N PRO A 205 2.22 -7.51 -9.61
CA PRO A 205 3.31 -7.46 -10.57
C PRO A 205 3.16 -6.27 -11.52
N ASN A 206 4.28 -5.59 -11.82
CA ASN A 206 4.27 -4.39 -12.65
C ASN A 206 3.61 -4.61 -14.03
N GLU A 207 3.79 -5.79 -14.61
CA GLU A 207 3.18 -6.18 -15.90
C GLU A 207 1.65 -6.25 -15.89
N LEU A 208 1.02 -6.38 -14.70
CA LEU A 208 -0.44 -6.43 -14.53
C LEU A 208 -1.00 -5.14 -13.89
N PHE A 209 -0.16 -4.12 -13.73
CA PHE A 209 -0.57 -2.88 -13.07
C PHE A 209 -1.69 -2.16 -13.81
N HIS A 210 -1.57 -1.98 -15.13
CA HIS A 210 -2.57 -1.29 -15.95
C HIS A 210 -3.95 -1.95 -15.83
N GLU A 211 -4.02 -3.24 -16.13
CA GLU A 211 -5.26 -4.02 -16.12
C GLU A 211 -5.90 -4.02 -14.73
N THR A 212 -5.07 -4.12 -13.69
CA THR A 212 -5.55 -4.09 -12.31
C THR A 212 -6.11 -2.71 -11.92
N MET A 213 -5.48 -1.61 -12.35
CA MET A 213 -6.01 -0.27 -12.06
C MET A 213 -7.33 0.00 -12.78
N VAL A 214 -7.46 -0.46 -14.03
CA VAL A 214 -8.74 -0.42 -14.77
C VAL A 214 -9.81 -1.26 -14.06
N ALA A 215 -9.47 -2.47 -13.63
CA ALA A 215 -10.39 -3.33 -12.89
C ALA A 215 -10.76 -2.72 -11.54
N THR A 216 -9.80 -2.12 -10.80
CA THR A 216 -10.06 -1.42 -9.53
C THR A 216 -11.06 -0.28 -9.72
N PHE A 217 -10.91 0.51 -10.76
CA PHE A 217 -11.88 1.55 -11.10
C PHE A 217 -13.28 0.95 -11.32
N ASN A 218 -13.39 -0.14 -12.09
CA ASN A 218 -14.67 -0.79 -12.39
C ASN A 218 -15.32 -1.39 -11.11
N VAL A 219 -14.53 -1.99 -10.21
CA VAL A 219 -15.01 -2.48 -8.91
C VAL A 219 -15.62 -1.32 -8.12
N LYS A 220 -14.94 -0.18 -8.03
CA LYS A 220 -15.43 1.00 -7.31
C LYS A 220 -16.73 1.55 -7.87
N VAL A 221 -16.84 1.69 -9.18
CA VAL A 221 -18.06 2.17 -9.85
C VAL A 221 -19.22 1.21 -9.57
N LYS A 222 -18.98 -0.10 -9.71
CA LYS A 222 -19.97 -1.13 -9.41
C LYS A 222 -20.45 -1.08 -7.97
N GLU A 223 -19.53 -1.01 -7.00
CA GLU A 223 -19.88 -0.92 -5.57
C GLU A 223 -20.63 0.37 -5.23
N SER A 224 -20.23 1.50 -5.80
CA SER A 224 -20.94 2.77 -5.66
C SER A 224 -22.39 2.64 -6.11
N HIS A 225 -22.63 1.98 -7.25
CA HIS A 225 -23.97 1.70 -7.74
C HIS A 225 -24.77 0.78 -6.78
N ILE A 226 -24.15 -0.30 -6.31
CA ILE A 226 -24.79 -1.22 -5.34
C ILE A 226 -25.17 -0.46 -4.07
N ILE A 227 -24.30 0.38 -3.52
CA ILE A 227 -24.58 1.19 -2.32
C ILE A 227 -25.75 2.14 -2.57
N LYS A 228 -25.83 2.78 -3.76
CA LYS A 228 -26.96 3.64 -4.12
C LYS A 228 -28.28 2.86 -4.12
N GLU A 229 -28.30 1.62 -4.63
CA GLU A 229 -29.49 0.75 -4.67
C GLU A 229 -29.89 0.25 -3.26
N LEU A 230 -28.90 -0.13 -2.43
CA LEU A 230 -29.14 -0.51 -1.03
C LEU A 230 -29.78 0.65 -0.23
N LYS A 231 -29.32 1.89 -0.45
CA LYS A 231 -29.92 3.08 0.19
C LYS A 231 -31.36 3.35 -0.24
N LYS A 232 -31.82 2.78 -1.37
CA LYS A 232 -33.24 2.79 -1.81
C LYS A 232 -34.07 1.66 -1.20
N GLY A 233 -33.44 0.80 -0.35
CA GLY A 233 -34.11 -0.30 0.35
C GLY A 233 -34.15 -1.62 -0.42
N ARG A 234 -33.42 -1.75 -1.53
CA ARG A 234 -33.30 -3.03 -2.24
C ARG A 234 -32.42 -4.02 -1.45
N LEU A 235 -32.70 -5.30 -1.57
CA LEU A 235 -31.88 -6.35 -0.93
C LEU A 235 -30.60 -6.60 -1.72
N LEU A 236 -29.48 -6.83 -1.03
CA LEU A 236 -28.20 -7.12 -1.66
C LEU A 236 -28.28 -8.38 -2.56
N SER A 237 -28.96 -9.42 -2.07
CA SER A 237 -29.17 -10.67 -2.83
C SER A 237 -29.87 -10.45 -4.18
N GLU A 238 -30.82 -9.53 -4.24
CA GLU A 238 -31.53 -9.16 -5.48
C GLU A 238 -30.61 -8.40 -6.43
N ILE A 239 -29.82 -7.44 -5.89
CA ILE A 239 -28.93 -6.58 -6.69
C ILE A 239 -27.84 -7.41 -7.37
N ILE A 240 -27.28 -8.41 -6.65
CA ILE A 240 -26.20 -9.28 -7.19
C ILE A 240 -26.72 -10.53 -7.91
N GLY A 241 -28.06 -10.68 -8.05
CA GLY A 241 -28.66 -11.76 -8.82
C GLY A 241 -28.66 -13.13 -8.13
N LEU A 242 -28.59 -13.18 -6.80
CA LEU A 242 -28.79 -14.41 -6.03
C LEU A 242 -30.29 -14.71 -5.97
N ASN A 243 -30.86 -15.16 -7.09
CA ASN A 243 -32.23 -15.69 -7.11
C ASN A 243 -32.19 -17.12 -6.56
N ARG A 244 -32.96 -17.38 -5.50
CA ARG A 244 -33.29 -18.73 -5.07
C ARG A 244 -34.53 -19.22 -5.84
#